data_1bd40728d09fb01f2e8e8b0bd243bea6
#
_entry.id   1bd40728d09fb01f2e8e8b0bd243bea6
#
_cell.length_a   1.000
_cell.length_b   1.000
_cell.length_c   1.000
_cell.angle_alpha   90.00
_cell.angle_beta   90.00
_cell.angle_gamma   90.00
#
_symmetry.space_group_name_H-M   'P 1'
#
loop_
_entity.id
_entity.type
_entity.pdbx_description
1 polymer ?
#
loop_
_entity_poly.entity_id
_entity_poly.type
_entity_poly.pdbx_seq_one_letter_code
_entity_poly.pdbx_strand_id
1 'polypeptide(L)'
;MGVSGLQRRLFWLLVVGFCRMISASAIVFADEPASSNASSSALQTATSLQQEPDAASPPPKIKWEYYAFVDVGYLLDFNHPANHLFRDRSTTFKVDELDLNMAAAGAKKLPSENSRWGMEFAVQAGKDSKNFGFSATAANVSGADALRHFGLADISYLAPLGKGLTIQAGLFNSLIGYDSLYAKDNFTYTRPWGGDYTPYLMFGVNASYPFSKKITATVFVINDYFHLAHPNSVPSFGGQFADLAATRITFKETVLYGPHQANTALEFWRFFSDSILEWKKDRLTLAFEYQVGTEKVDLPGTPRALWMSAQLPAHRVVHGPWSVTARPEIAWDRDGRWTGSAQLIKALTTTLEYRFPYRKTNTIARLEYRLDDSRGAGGGFFRGAEISPGIFALTPTQHLLILGLIFGFDSQ
;
A
#
# COMPACT_ATOMS: atom_id res chain seq x y z
N MET A 1 17.98 -24.50 -9.74
CA MET A 1 17.46 -25.56 -8.84
C MET A 1 16.00 -25.29 -8.61
N GLY A 2 15.13 -26.28 -8.87
CA GLY A 2 13.69 -26.09 -8.95
C GLY A 2 13.04 -25.70 -7.62
N VAL A 3 12.02 -24.88 -7.70
CA VAL A 3 11.11 -24.53 -6.58
C VAL A 3 10.62 -25.84 -5.96
N SER A 4 10.91 -26.06 -4.67
CA SER A 4 10.59 -27.31 -3.99
C SER A 4 9.08 -27.56 -4.00
N GLY A 5 8.68 -28.84 -4.13
CA GLY A 5 7.27 -29.25 -4.20
C GLY A 5 6.40 -28.77 -3.04
N LEU A 6 7.00 -28.34 -1.93
CA LEU A 6 6.35 -27.77 -0.76
C LEU A 6 5.79 -26.36 -1.04
N GLN A 7 6.50 -25.52 -1.80
CA GLN A 7 6.07 -24.17 -2.14
C GLN A 7 4.91 -24.17 -3.13
N ARG A 8 4.92 -25.09 -4.11
CA ARG A 8 3.79 -25.32 -4.99
C ARG A 8 2.54 -25.82 -4.22
N ARG A 9 2.73 -26.69 -3.25
CA ARG A 9 1.62 -27.20 -2.42
C ARG A 9 1.03 -26.14 -1.51
N LEU A 10 1.84 -25.23 -0.94
CA LEU A 10 1.33 -24.10 -0.13
C LEU A 10 0.53 -23.12 -0.97
N PHE A 11 1.00 -22.80 -2.17
CA PHE A 11 0.28 -21.92 -3.12
C PHE A 11 -1.09 -22.52 -3.48
N TRP A 12 -1.14 -23.80 -3.85
CA TRP A 12 -2.40 -24.47 -4.18
C TRP A 12 -3.32 -24.64 -2.98
N LEU A 13 -2.81 -24.83 -1.77
CA LEU A 13 -3.60 -24.87 -0.54
C LEU A 13 -4.24 -23.51 -0.21
N LEU A 14 -3.53 -22.41 -0.43
CA LEU A 14 -4.07 -21.07 -0.27
C LEU A 14 -5.16 -20.76 -1.32
N VAL A 15 -4.92 -21.10 -2.57
CA VAL A 15 -5.89 -20.89 -3.67
C VAL A 15 -7.12 -21.79 -3.49
N VAL A 16 -6.94 -23.05 -3.13
CA VAL A 16 -8.05 -24.01 -2.87
C VAL A 16 -8.79 -23.66 -1.59
N GLY A 17 -8.10 -23.20 -0.55
CA GLY A 17 -8.72 -22.68 0.69
C GLY A 17 -9.61 -21.46 0.41
N PHE A 18 -9.14 -20.54 -0.43
CA PHE A 18 -9.88 -19.36 -0.88
C PHE A 18 -11.14 -19.76 -1.68
N CYS A 19 -11.03 -20.70 -2.62
CA CYS A 19 -12.18 -21.20 -3.38
C CYS A 19 -13.21 -21.92 -2.49
N ARG A 20 -12.78 -22.64 -1.45
CA ARG A 20 -13.71 -23.30 -0.50
C ARG A 20 -14.41 -22.32 0.43
N MET A 21 -13.77 -21.21 0.84
CA MET A 21 -14.45 -20.15 1.61
C MET A 21 -15.56 -19.46 0.81
N ILE A 22 -15.39 -19.30 -0.51
CA ILE A 22 -16.42 -18.74 -1.40
C ILE A 22 -17.66 -19.65 -1.48
N SER A 23 -17.47 -20.96 -1.42
CA SER A 23 -18.56 -21.95 -1.56
C SER A 23 -19.43 -22.14 -0.31
N ALA A 24 -18.94 -21.75 0.87
CA ALA A 24 -19.62 -22.02 2.15
C ALA A 24 -20.55 -20.88 2.63
N SER A 25 -20.60 -19.73 1.91
CA SER A 25 -21.33 -18.53 2.38
C SER A 25 -22.65 -18.26 1.65
N ALA A 26 -23.32 -19.28 1.13
CA ALA A 26 -24.66 -19.13 0.59
C ALA A 26 -25.71 -19.29 1.70
N ILE A 27 -25.86 -18.28 2.57
CA ILE A 27 -27.02 -18.09 3.44
C ILE A 27 -27.68 -16.76 3.08
N VAL A 28 -28.91 -16.87 2.67
CA VAL A 28 -29.83 -15.82 2.22
C VAL A 28 -30.20 -14.90 3.38
N PHE A 29 -30.02 -13.59 3.22
CA PHE A 29 -30.81 -12.55 3.89
C PHE A 29 -31.06 -11.38 2.96
N ALA A 30 -32.29 -10.86 3.05
CA ALA A 30 -32.89 -9.91 2.15
C ALA A 30 -32.41 -8.45 2.33
N ASP A 31 -32.63 -7.69 1.28
CA ASP A 31 -32.34 -6.32 0.89
C ASP A 31 -32.45 -5.19 1.93
N GLU A 32 -31.45 -4.29 1.88
CA GLU A 32 -31.62 -2.84 1.71
C GLU A 32 -30.30 -2.21 1.21
N PRO A 33 -30.34 -1.19 0.33
CA PRO A 33 -29.13 -0.65 -0.26
C PRO A 33 -28.50 0.43 0.61
N ALA A 34 -27.40 0.12 1.27
CA ALA A 34 -26.54 1.10 1.91
C ALA A 34 -25.37 1.44 0.99
N SER A 35 -25.25 2.71 0.60
CA SER A 35 -24.12 3.24 -0.15
C SER A 35 -22.81 3.07 0.65
N SER A 36 -22.00 2.11 0.26
CA SER A 36 -20.69 1.87 0.87
C SER A 36 -19.60 2.54 0.04
N ASN A 37 -19.28 3.80 0.36
CA ASN A 37 -18.08 4.49 -0.14
C ASN A 37 -16.91 4.22 0.82
N ALA A 38 -16.40 2.99 0.82
CA ALA A 38 -15.10 2.69 1.39
C ALA A 38 -14.27 2.00 0.31
N SER A 39 -13.53 2.79 -0.41
CA SER A 39 -12.69 2.35 -1.52
C SER A 39 -11.24 2.40 -1.10
N SER A 40 -10.50 1.33 -1.33
CA SER A 40 -9.04 1.41 -1.29
C SER A 40 -8.58 2.41 -2.35
N SER A 41 -7.75 3.36 -2.01
CA SER A 41 -7.32 4.47 -2.89
C SER A 41 -6.62 3.98 -4.17
N ALA A 42 -5.98 2.83 -4.12
CA ALA A 42 -5.33 2.22 -5.28
C ALA A 42 -6.32 1.74 -6.36
N LEU A 43 -7.55 1.37 -5.96
CA LEU A 43 -8.59 0.96 -6.90
C LEU A 43 -9.27 2.17 -7.55
N GLN A 44 -9.36 3.28 -6.84
CA GLN A 44 -10.04 4.49 -7.32
C GLN A 44 -9.36 5.12 -8.54
N THR A 45 -8.03 5.02 -8.66
CA THR A 45 -7.32 5.60 -9.81
C THR A 45 -7.69 4.90 -11.13
N ALA A 46 -7.98 3.59 -11.09
CA ALA A 46 -8.40 2.86 -12.29
C ALA A 46 -9.93 2.95 -12.56
N THR A 47 -10.73 3.15 -11.48
CA THR A 47 -12.21 3.15 -11.58
C THR A 47 -12.79 4.55 -11.86
N SER A 48 -12.09 5.62 -11.46
CA SER A 48 -12.55 7.00 -11.68
C SER A 48 -12.52 7.46 -13.15
N LEU A 49 -11.95 6.66 -14.04
CA LEU A 49 -11.93 6.93 -15.49
C LEU A 49 -13.14 6.36 -16.24
N GLN A 50 -14.10 5.73 -15.55
CA GLN A 50 -15.26 5.09 -16.19
C GLN A 50 -16.59 5.67 -15.70
N GLN A 51 -16.87 6.94 -16.04
CA GLN A 51 -18.22 7.45 -16.00
C GLN A 51 -18.93 7.16 -17.33
N GLU A 52 -20.04 6.43 -17.29
CA GLU A 52 -20.91 6.23 -18.48
C GLU A 52 -21.41 7.58 -19.00
N PRO A 53 -21.49 7.79 -20.32
CA PRO A 53 -22.18 8.95 -20.87
C PRO A 53 -23.69 8.70 -20.79
N ASP A 54 -24.34 9.31 -19.81
CA ASP A 54 -25.80 9.37 -19.77
C ASP A 54 -26.29 10.54 -20.64
N ALA A 55 -27.33 10.29 -21.43
CA ALA A 55 -27.82 11.25 -22.40
C ALA A 55 -28.45 12.47 -21.72
N ALA A 56 -28.02 13.68 -22.13
CA ALA A 56 -28.64 14.98 -21.87
C ALA A 56 -28.54 15.56 -20.44
N SER A 57 -27.48 15.28 -19.69
CA SER A 57 -27.13 16.08 -18.51
C SER A 57 -26.31 17.32 -18.92
N PRO A 58 -26.47 18.48 -18.21
CA PRO A 58 -25.61 19.63 -18.44
C PRO A 58 -24.15 19.24 -18.23
N PRO A 59 -23.20 19.87 -18.96
CA PRO A 59 -21.79 19.49 -18.88
C PRO A 59 -21.36 19.47 -17.41
N PRO A 60 -20.70 18.39 -16.95
CA PRO A 60 -20.31 18.25 -15.58
C PRO A 60 -19.43 19.46 -15.20
N LYS A 61 -19.81 20.15 -14.14
CA LYS A 61 -19.02 21.27 -13.60
C LYS A 61 -17.64 20.72 -13.23
N ILE A 62 -16.60 21.47 -13.57
CA ILE A 62 -15.24 21.18 -13.12
C ILE A 62 -15.28 21.04 -11.60
N LYS A 63 -15.08 19.82 -11.10
CA LYS A 63 -15.19 19.54 -9.67
C LYS A 63 -13.79 19.44 -9.07
N TRP A 64 -13.48 20.33 -8.14
CA TRP A 64 -12.36 20.20 -7.24
C TRP A 64 -12.80 19.42 -6.01
N GLU A 65 -11.96 18.51 -5.60
CA GLU A 65 -12.10 17.72 -4.38
C GLU A 65 -11.00 18.18 -3.40
N TYR A 66 -11.39 18.43 -2.16
CA TYR A 66 -10.47 18.83 -1.10
C TYR A 66 -10.55 17.80 0.01
N TYR A 67 -9.41 17.48 0.59
CA TYR A 67 -9.35 16.61 1.75
C TYR A 67 -8.34 17.12 2.76
N ALA A 68 -8.59 16.81 4.02
CA ALA A 68 -7.62 16.97 5.10
C ALA A 68 -7.86 15.90 6.14
N PHE A 69 -6.81 15.43 6.80
CA PHE A 69 -6.95 14.51 7.92
C PHE A 69 -5.76 14.59 8.87
N VAL A 70 -6.02 14.15 10.10
CA VAL A 70 -5.03 13.93 11.14
C VAL A 70 -5.20 12.52 11.67
N ASP A 71 -4.14 11.75 11.69
CA ASP A 71 -4.06 10.36 12.12
C ASP A 71 -3.17 10.26 13.36
N VAL A 72 -3.78 9.88 14.47
CA VAL A 72 -3.13 9.69 15.77
C VAL A 72 -3.32 8.26 16.22
N GLY A 73 -2.24 7.62 16.70
CA GLY A 73 -2.28 6.24 17.16
C GLY A 73 -1.46 6.00 18.41
N TYR A 74 -1.89 5.01 19.18
CA TYR A 74 -1.14 4.43 20.28
C TYR A 74 -0.99 2.94 20.04
N LEU A 75 0.23 2.46 19.92
CA LEU A 75 0.57 1.05 19.72
C LEU A 75 1.16 0.50 21.02
N LEU A 76 0.39 -0.25 21.79
CA LEU A 76 0.90 -0.97 22.96
C LEU A 76 1.61 -2.24 22.49
N ASP A 77 2.91 -2.32 22.73
CA ASP A 77 3.70 -3.53 22.49
C ASP A 77 3.86 -4.33 23.78
N PHE A 78 3.38 -5.56 23.81
CA PHE A 78 3.49 -6.42 24.99
C PHE A 78 4.92 -6.89 25.27
N ASN A 79 5.85 -6.65 24.37
CA ASN A 79 7.29 -6.86 24.59
C ASN A 79 7.97 -5.67 25.31
N HIS A 80 7.32 -4.50 25.35
CA HIS A 80 7.78 -3.25 25.97
C HIS A 80 9.26 -2.92 25.66
N PRO A 81 9.63 -2.72 24.39
CA PRO A 81 11.00 -2.41 24.03
C PRO A 81 11.37 -0.99 24.48
N ALA A 82 12.48 -0.83 25.20
CA ALA A 82 12.88 0.48 25.72
C ALA A 82 13.28 1.51 24.64
N ASN A 83 13.51 1.07 23.40
CA ASN A 83 13.72 1.95 22.25
C ASN A 83 12.43 2.47 21.62
N HIS A 84 11.27 2.02 22.08
CA HIS A 84 9.96 2.35 21.52
C HIS A 84 9.85 2.12 20.01
N LEU A 85 10.46 1.05 19.49
CA LEU A 85 10.45 0.73 18.07
C LEU A 85 9.78 -0.61 17.78
N PHE A 86 8.86 -0.58 16.84
CA PHE A 86 8.43 -1.77 16.11
C PHE A 86 9.53 -2.06 15.06
N ARG A 87 10.30 -3.10 15.31
CA ARG A 87 11.48 -3.43 14.52
C ARG A 87 11.13 -3.67 13.05
N ASP A 88 12.00 -3.19 12.17
CA ASP A 88 11.95 -3.42 10.71
C ASP A 88 10.67 -2.88 10.03
N ARG A 89 10.02 -1.88 10.67
CA ARG A 89 8.85 -1.21 10.09
C ARG A 89 9.21 0.19 9.60
N SER A 90 8.60 0.58 8.48
CA SER A 90 8.73 1.93 7.91
C SER A 90 7.50 2.80 8.17
N THR A 91 6.34 2.19 8.42
CA THR A 91 5.11 2.85 8.82
C THR A 91 4.68 2.41 10.22
N THR A 92 4.00 3.29 10.98
CA THR A 92 3.53 3.02 12.35
C THR A 92 4.60 2.32 13.20
N PHE A 93 5.84 2.81 13.10
CA PHE A 93 7.02 2.14 13.63
C PHE A 93 7.32 2.45 15.10
N LYS A 94 6.53 3.32 15.74
CA LYS A 94 6.65 3.64 17.15
C LYS A 94 5.67 2.84 17.99
N VAL A 95 6.12 2.39 19.16
CA VAL A 95 5.31 1.65 20.12
C VAL A 95 5.43 2.25 21.52
N ASP A 96 4.43 1.99 22.36
CA ASP A 96 4.33 2.44 23.76
C ASP A 96 4.36 3.97 23.90
N GLU A 97 4.01 4.70 22.86
CA GLU A 97 3.85 6.16 22.87
C GLU A 97 2.65 6.58 21.99
N LEU A 98 2.11 7.76 22.28
CA LEU A 98 1.08 8.39 21.45
C LEU A 98 1.75 9.16 20.33
N ASP A 99 1.41 8.82 19.08
CA ASP A 99 2.04 9.39 17.91
C ASP A 99 1.08 10.06 16.95
N LEU A 100 1.52 11.19 16.41
CA LEU A 100 0.99 11.74 15.18
C LEU A 100 1.63 10.97 14.00
N ASN A 101 0.92 9.96 13.50
CA ASN A 101 1.43 9.14 12.40
C ASN A 101 1.37 9.90 11.08
N MET A 102 0.25 10.56 10.79
CA MET A 102 0.11 11.37 9.60
C MET A 102 -0.85 12.55 9.80
N ALA A 103 -0.50 13.69 9.25
CA ALA A 103 -1.42 14.78 8.98
C ALA A 103 -1.22 15.17 7.51
N ALA A 104 -2.30 15.28 6.74
CA ALA A 104 -2.22 15.70 5.35
C ALA A 104 -3.42 16.54 4.94
N ALA A 105 -3.19 17.44 3.98
CA ALA A 105 -4.22 18.21 3.33
C ALA A 105 -3.92 18.32 1.84
N GLY A 106 -4.94 18.19 1.01
CA GLY A 106 -4.76 18.21 -0.44
C GLY A 106 -5.97 18.67 -1.20
N ALA A 107 -5.70 18.94 -2.47
CA ALA A 107 -6.70 19.30 -3.48
C ALA A 107 -6.47 18.47 -4.74
N LYS A 108 -7.55 17.98 -5.33
CA LYS A 108 -7.54 17.12 -6.50
C LYS A 108 -8.55 17.58 -7.53
N LYS A 109 -8.15 17.56 -8.78
CA LYS A 109 -9.01 17.72 -9.94
C LYS A 109 -8.64 16.66 -10.96
N LEU A 110 -9.56 15.77 -11.28
CA LEU A 110 -9.35 14.77 -12.33
C LEU A 110 -9.51 15.38 -13.72
N PRO A 111 -8.72 14.92 -14.72
CA PRO A 111 -8.96 15.31 -16.11
C PRO A 111 -10.25 14.65 -16.62
N SER A 112 -10.94 15.34 -17.52
CA SER A 112 -12.15 14.86 -18.18
C SER A 112 -12.23 15.34 -19.62
N GLU A 113 -13.16 14.87 -20.40
CA GLU A 113 -13.33 15.33 -21.78
C GLU A 113 -13.60 16.84 -21.88
N ASN A 114 -14.31 17.40 -20.88
CA ASN A 114 -14.63 18.83 -20.81
C ASN A 114 -13.50 19.69 -20.23
N SER A 115 -12.60 19.08 -19.48
CA SER A 115 -11.42 19.74 -18.91
C SER A 115 -10.26 18.75 -18.86
N ARG A 116 -9.48 18.71 -19.95
CA ARG A 116 -8.45 17.69 -20.17
C ARG A 116 -7.27 17.75 -19.23
N TRP A 117 -7.08 18.83 -18.50
CA TRP A 117 -6.05 18.97 -17.49
C TRP A 117 -6.57 18.61 -16.12
N GLY A 118 -5.83 17.78 -15.43
CA GLY A 118 -6.01 17.44 -14.02
C GLY A 118 -4.76 17.79 -13.23
N MET A 119 -4.90 17.83 -11.92
CA MET A 119 -3.80 17.94 -10.98
C MET A 119 -4.19 17.40 -9.60
N GLU A 120 -3.22 16.94 -8.87
CA GLU A 120 -3.37 16.65 -7.45
C GLU A 120 -2.18 17.26 -6.70
N PHE A 121 -2.48 17.90 -5.58
CA PHE A 121 -1.45 18.47 -4.71
C PHE A 121 -1.82 18.21 -3.26
N ALA A 122 -0.87 17.68 -2.49
CA ALA A 122 -1.04 17.43 -1.07
C ALA A 122 0.25 17.78 -0.31
N VAL A 123 0.07 18.30 0.90
CA VAL A 123 1.13 18.45 1.89
C VAL A 123 0.89 17.47 3.02
N GLN A 124 1.98 16.93 3.59
CA GLN A 124 1.89 15.95 4.67
C GLN A 124 3.00 16.13 5.69
N ALA A 125 2.73 15.68 6.92
CA ALA A 125 3.68 15.63 8.01
C ALA A 125 3.33 14.49 8.96
N GLY A 126 4.25 14.07 9.81
CA GLY A 126 4.06 12.99 10.77
C GLY A 126 5.14 11.92 10.66
N LYS A 127 5.03 10.91 11.50
CA LYS A 127 6.01 9.81 11.57
C LYS A 127 6.06 9.02 10.24
N ASP A 128 4.91 8.70 9.68
CA ASP A 128 4.79 7.91 8.45
C ASP A 128 5.25 8.67 7.20
N SER A 129 5.34 10.01 7.24
CA SER A 129 5.94 10.78 6.13
C SER A 129 7.43 10.48 5.93
N LYS A 130 8.11 9.94 6.96
CA LYS A 130 9.51 9.51 6.89
C LYS A 130 9.73 8.21 6.14
N ASN A 131 8.64 7.52 5.78
CA ASN A 131 8.70 6.29 4.99
C ASN A 131 9.27 6.50 3.58
N PHE A 132 9.24 7.72 3.06
CA PHE A 132 9.97 8.02 1.83
C PHE A 132 11.45 7.96 2.13
N GLY A 133 12.06 6.85 1.74
CA GLY A 133 13.46 6.59 1.92
C GLY A 133 14.32 7.58 1.14
N PHE A 134 14.71 8.63 1.83
CA PHE A 134 15.86 9.38 1.42
C PHE A 134 17.04 8.64 2.01
N SER A 135 17.60 7.71 1.25
CA SER A 135 18.79 7.03 1.67
C SER A 135 19.88 8.07 1.96
N ALA A 136 20.39 8.09 3.18
CA ALA A 136 21.56 8.91 3.54
C ALA A 136 22.79 8.61 2.66
N THR A 137 22.77 7.50 1.91
CA THR A 137 23.83 7.10 0.97
C THR A 137 23.70 7.74 -0.41
N ALA A 138 22.56 8.38 -0.73
CA ALA A 138 22.41 9.15 -1.95
C ALA A 138 22.92 10.57 -1.72
N ALA A 139 24.23 10.76 -1.75
CA ALA A 139 24.91 12.02 -1.46
C ALA A 139 24.51 13.19 -2.38
N ASN A 140 23.93 12.90 -3.55
CA ASN A 140 23.45 13.88 -4.52
C ASN A 140 21.99 14.31 -4.32
N VAL A 141 21.34 13.87 -3.23
CA VAL A 141 19.94 14.12 -2.95
C VAL A 141 19.79 15.26 -1.93
N SER A 142 20.61 16.30 -2.02
CA SER A 142 20.50 17.49 -1.20
C SER A 142 19.09 18.11 -1.30
N GLY A 143 18.45 18.36 -0.16
CA GLY A 143 17.09 18.88 -0.11
C GLY A 143 15.97 17.83 -0.29
N ALA A 144 16.30 16.57 -0.55
CA ALA A 144 15.30 15.52 -0.72
C ALA A 144 14.45 15.29 0.55
N ASP A 145 14.97 15.58 1.72
CA ASP A 145 14.20 15.49 2.98
C ASP A 145 12.99 16.42 2.98
N ALA A 146 13.04 17.53 2.27
CA ALA A 146 11.88 18.41 2.10
C ALA A 146 10.76 17.77 1.26
N LEU A 147 11.10 16.87 0.33
CA LEU A 147 10.12 16.24 -0.56
C LEU A 147 9.16 15.31 0.19
N ARG A 148 9.54 14.75 1.34
CA ARG A 148 8.66 13.93 2.18
C ARG A 148 7.42 14.67 2.69
N HIS A 149 7.47 16.00 2.71
CA HIS A 149 6.33 16.84 3.09
C HIS A 149 5.34 17.07 1.95
N PHE A 150 5.66 16.64 0.73
CA PHE A 150 4.70 16.53 -0.34
C PHE A 150 4.09 15.13 -0.33
N GLY A 151 2.79 15.03 -0.13
CA GLY A 151 2.06 13.78 -0.25
C GLY A 151 1.86 13.41 -1.71
N LEU A 152 1.31 14.33 -2.48
CA LEU A 152 1.11 14.22 -3.92
C LEU A 152 1.43 15.57 -4.54
N ALA A 153 1.98 15.56 -5.74
CA ALA A 153 2.26 16.78 -6.49
C ALA A 153 2.40 16.42 -7.98
N ASP A 154 1.27 16.24 -8.65
CA ASP A 154 1.26 15.83 -10.04
C ASP A 154 0.31 16.65 -10.89
N ILE A 155 0.57 16.62 -12.19
CA ILE A 155 -0.32 17.10 -13.23
C ILE A 155 -0.69 15.95 -14.15
N SER A 156 -1.90 15.97 -14.68
CA SER A 156 -2.36 14.97 -15.63
C SER A 156 -3.03 15.61 -16.84
N TYR A 157 -2.99 14.91 -17.96
CA TYR A 157 -3.60 15.33 -19.21
C TYR A 157 -4.29 14.16 -19.89
N LEU A 158 -5.57 14.34 -20.22
CA LEU A 158 -6.34 13.38 -21.01
C LEU A 158 -6.20 13.70 -22.50
N ALA A 159 -5.29 13.05 -23.17
CA ALA A 159 -5.09 13.20 -24.61
C ALA A 159 -6.25 12.57 -25.39
N PRO A 160 -6.77 13.22 -26.45
CA PRO A 160 -7.88 12.72 -27.26
C PRO A 160 -7.41 11.63 -28.24
N LEU A 161 -6.75 10.60 -27.75
CA LEU A 161 -6.25 9.49 -28.53
C LEU A 161 -7.11 8.25 -28.26
N GLY A 162 -7.84 7.79 -29.26
CA GLY A 162 -8.73 6.64 -29.15
C GLY A 162 -9.77 6.81 -28.04
N LYS A 163 -9.70 5.99 -27.00
CA LYS A 163 -10.59 6.03 -25.82
C LYS A 163 -10.10 6.98 -24.71
N GLY A 164 -9.09 7.79 -24.99
CA GLY A 164 -8.47 8.69 -24.04
C GLY A 164 -7.19 8.10 -23.44
N LEU A 165 -6.05 8.69 -23.75
CA LEU A 165 -4.75 8.39 -23.11
C LEU A 165 -4.54 9.39 -21.98
N THR A 166 -4.45 8.92 -20.74
CA THR A 166 -4.10 9.79 -19.61
C THR A 166 -2.60 9.74 -19.40
N ILE A 167 -1.95 10.90 -19.43
CA ILE A 167 -0.55 11.08 -19.08
C ILE A 167 -0.49 11.83 -17.76
N GLN A 168 0.27 11.32 -16.79
CA GLN A 168 0.46 11.93 -15.47
C GLN A 168 1.93 12.07 -15.19
N ALA A 169 2.34 13.22 -14.65
CA ALA A 169 3.74 13.54 -14.35
C ALA A 169 3.85 14.24 -13.01
N GLY A 170 4.85 13.86 -12.22
CA GLY A 170 5.13 14.40 -10.90
C GLY A 170 5.21 13.31 -9.84
N LEU A 171 4.79 13.65 -8.62
CA LEU A 171 4.71 12.75 -7.48
C LEU A 171 3.27 12.24 -7.34
N PHE A 172 3.05 10.98 -7.66
CA PHE A 172 1.73 10.34 -7.72
C PHE A 172 1.67 9.07 -6.88
N ASN A 173 0.45 8.61 -6.57
CA ASN A 173 0.24 7.35 -5.86
C ASN A 173 0.90 6.18 -6.58
N SER A 174 1.51 5.29 -5.81
CA SER A 174 2.10 4.07 -6.35
C SER A 174 1.09 3.24 -7.13
N LEU A 175 1.56 2.63 -8.20
CA LEU A 175 0.85 1.61 -8.96
C LEU A 175 1.08 0.20 -8.38
N ILE A 176 1.93 0.08 -7.33
CA ILE A 176 2.28 -1.15 -6.63
C ILE A 176 1.64 -1.10 -5.24
N GLY A 177 1.17 -2.25 -4.76
CA GLY A 177 0.60 -2.41 -3.43
C GLY A 177 -0.92 -2.26 -3.38
N TYR A 178 -1.53 -2.99 -2.45
CA TYR A 178 -2.96 -2.93 -2.16
C TYR A 178 -3.28 -1.84 -1.14
N ASP A 179 -2.41 -1.62 -0.17
CA ASP A 179 -2.60 -0.66 0.91
C ASP A 179 -2.01 0.72 0.56
N SER A 180 -2.68 1.77 1.03
CA SER A 180 -2.25 3.16 0.92
C SER A 180 -1.28 3.54 2.04
N LEU A 181 -0.46 4.58 1.80
CA LEU A 181 0.27 5.26 2.86
C LEU A 181 -0.68 5.83 3.92
N TYR A 182 -1.82 6.35 3.53
CA TYR A 182 -2.78 6.95 4.45
C TYR A 182 -3.67 5.89 5.09
N ALA A 183 -3.57 5.72 6.40
CA ALA A 183 -4.35 4.72 7.14
C ALA A 183 -5.86 4.87 6.94
N LYS A 184 -6.36 6.09 6.71
CA LYS A 184 -7.78 6.36 6.45
C LYS A 184 -8.35 5.59 5.26
N ASP A 185 -7.51 5.22 4.30
CA ASP A 185 -7.87 4.55 3.05
C ASP A 185 -7.70 3.03 3.11
N ASN A 186 -7.19 2.50 4.23
CA ASN A 186 -6.96 1.08 4.44
C ASN A 186 -8.03 0.45 5.33
N PHE A 187 -8.18 -0.87 5.28
CA PHE A 187 -9.09 -1.62 6.15
C PHE A 187 -8.52 -1.89 7.55
N THR A 188 -7.19 -1.76 7.71
CA THR A 188 -6.46 -1.94 8.96
C THR A 188 -5.68 -0.68 9.29
N TYR A 189 -5.30 -0.49 10.54
CA TYR A 189 -4.49 0.66 10.95
C TYR A 189 -3.04 0.47 10.53
N THR A 190 -2.45 -0.67 10.91
CA THR A 190 -1.08 -1.02 10.49
C THR A 190 -1.07 -1.58 9.06
N ARG A 191 -0.05 -1.24 8.28
CA ARG A 191 0.15 -1.78 6.93
C ARG A 191 0.72 -3.21 7.01
N PRO A 192 0.61 -4.01 5.95
CA PRO A 192 1.23 -5.33 5.91
C PRO A 192 2.77 -5.23 5.86
N TRP A 193 3.45 -6.33 6.12
CA TRP A 193 4.91 -6.40 5.93
C TRP A 193 5.31 -6.14 4.48
N GLY A 194 4.56 -6.69 3.52
CA GLY A 194 4.77 -6.43 2.10
C GLY A 194 4.64 -4.95 1.72
N GLY A 195 3.74 -4.21 2.37
CA GLY A 195 3.58 -2.78 2.15
C GLY A 195 4.82 -1.96 2.49
N ASP A 196 5.60 -2.36 3.50
CA ASP A 196 6.86 -1.69 3.83
C ASP A 196 8.01 -2.06 2.87
N TYR A 197 7.80 -3.03 1.99
CA TYR A 197 8.73 -3.44 0.93
C TYR A 197 8.39 -2.82 -0.43
N THR A 198 7.33 -2.00 -0.50
CA THR A 198 6.83 -1.35 -1.70
C THR A 198 6.80 0.17 -1.57
N PRO A 199 6.96 0.91 -2.66
CA PRO A 199 6.76 2.35 -2.63
C PRO A 199 5.28 2.69 -2.47
N TYR A 200 4.95 3.64 -1.63
CA TYR A 200 3.59 4.21 -1.54
C TYR A 200 3.37 5.37 -2.50
N LEU A 201 4.44 6.05 -2.89
CA LEU A 201 4.43 7.10 -3.91
C LEU A 201 5.53 6.84 -4.94
N MET A 202 5.31 7.34 -6.14
CA MET A 202 6.26 7.28 -7.25
C MET A 202 6.48 8.68 -7.82
N PHE A 203 7.72 9.01 -8.15
CA PHE A 203 8.06 10.27 -8.80
C PHE A 203 8.57 10.03 -10.23
N GLY A 204 7.81 10.50 -11.21
CA GLY A 204 8.13 10.27 -12.61
C GLY A 204 6.96 10.59 -13.53
N VAL A 205 6.81 9.77 -14.56
CA VAL A 205 5.75 9.91 -15.58
C VAL A 205 5.09 8.55 -15.79
N ASN A 206 3.77 8.54 -15.90
CA ASN A 206 3.03 7.38 -16.36
C ASN A 206 2.08 7.74 -17.51
N ALA A 207 1.71 6.72 -18.28
CA ALA A 207 0.75 6.83 -19.36
C ALA A 207 -0.21 5.63 -19.28
N SER A 208 -1.51 5.91 -19.09
CA SER A 208 -2.57 4.94 -18.88
C SER A 208 -3.58 4.97 -20.02
N TYR A 209 -3.88 3.82 -20.61
CA TYR A 209 -4.83 3.69 -21.70
C TYR A 209 -5.91 2.65 -21.42
N PRO A 210 -7.19 3.01 -21.49
CA PRO A 210 -8.32 2.08 -21.35
C PRO A 210 -8.59 1.36 -22.67
N PHE A 211 -8.10 0.14 -22.82
CA PHE A 211 -8.38 -0.70 -24.00
C PHE A 211 -9.86 -1.06 -24.12
N SER A 212 -10.53 -1.19 -22.98
CA SER A 212 -11.97 -1.44 -22.88
C SER A 212 -12.53 -0.85 -21.59
N LYS A 213 -13.84 -0.95 -21.36
CA LYS A 213 -14.47 -0.63 -20.06
C LYS A 213 -13.94 -1.51 -18.91
N LYS A 214 -13.22 -2.59 -19.20
CA LYS A 214 -12.73 -3.54 -18.21
C LYS A 214 -11.21 -3.57 -18.11
N ILE A 215 -10.52 -3.27 -19.21
CA ILE A 215 -9.08 -3.46 -19.32
C ILE A 215 -8.38 -2.13 -19.46
N THR A 216 -7.47 -1.86 -18.55
CA THR A 216 -6.57 -0.71 -18.60
C THR A 216 -5.12 -1.19 -18.52
N ALA A 217 -4.25 -0.62 -19.33
CA ALA A 217 -2.81 -0.79 -19.18
C ALA A 217 -2.14 0.55 -18.94
N THR A 218 -1.15 0.54 -18.07
CA THR A 218 -0.34 1.71 -17.71
C THR A 218 1.12 1.37 -17.87
N VAL A 219 1.90 2.24 -18.46
CA VAL A 219 3.36 2.17 -18.46
C VAL A 219 3.90 3.35 -17.67
N PHE A 220 5.05 3.17 -17.02
CA PHE A 220 5.64 4.24 -16.23
C PHE A 220 7.16 4.22 -16.23
N VAL A 221 7.73 5.42 -16.04
CA VAL A 221 9.15 5.66 -15.80
C VAL A 221 9.26 6.52 -14.56
N ILE A 222 10.02 6.08 -13.57
CA ILE A 222 10.17 6.73 -12.27
C ILE A 222 11.64 6.88 -11.92
N ASN A 223 11.96 7.84 -11.06
CA ASN A 223 13.32 8.07 -10.63
C ASN A 223 13.93 6.84 -9.94
N ASP A 224 13.18 6.22 -9.04
CA ASP A 224 13.62 5.03 -8.32
C ASP A 224 12.45 4.38 -7.58
N TYR A 225 12.71 3.20 -7.00
CA TYR A 225 11.74 2.41 -6.24
C TYR A 225 11.28 3.10 -4.95
N PHE A 226 12.22 3.64 -4.13
CA PHE A 226 11.90 4.32 -2.87
C PHE A 226 12.38 5.77 -2.79
N HIS A 227 13.18 6.20 -3.76
CA HIS A 227 13.76 7.53 -3.72
C HIS A 227 12.93 8.47 -4.60
N LEU A 228 12.40 9.51 -4.02
CA LEU A 228 11.71 10.56 -4.77
C LEU A 228 12.70 11.40 -5.59
N ALA A 229 13.93 11.54 -5.11
CA ALA A 229 15.00 12.18 -5.88
C ALA A 229 15.74 11.13 -6.73
N HIS A 230 16.59 11.60 -7.62
CA HIS A 230 17.32 10.77 -8.57
C HIS A 230 18.60 10.18 -7.97
N PRO A 231 18.61 8.93 -7.47
CA PRO A 231 19.79 8.34 -6.86
C PRO A 231 20.72 7.64 -7.87
N ASN A 232 20.25 7.40 -9.09
CA ASN A 232 20.93 6.62 -10.11
C ASN A 232 20.99 7.37 -11.46
N SER A 233 21.94 6.98 -12.32
CA SER A 233 22.04 7.50 -13.69
C SER A 233 20.99 6.93 -14.64
N VAL A 234 20.28 5.87 -14.23
CA VAL A 234 19.26 5.18 -15.02
C VAL A 234 17.96 5.15 -14.21
N PRO A 235 16.82 5.57 -14.78
CA PRO A 235 15.52 5.49 -14.13
C PRO A 235 15.03 4.05 -14.02
N SER A 236 14.06 3.84 -13.16
CA SER A 236 13.30 2.60 -13.10
C SER A 236 12.04 2.71 -13.97
N PHE A 237 11.61 1.60 -14.55
CA PHE A 237 10.45 1.57 -15.43
C PHE A 237 9.61 0.32 -15.19
N GLY A 238 8.36 0.40 -15.57
CA GLY A 238 7.44 -0.70 -15.38
C GLY A 238 6.12 -0.53 -16.09
N GLY A 239 5.22 -1.43 -15.77
CA GLY A 239 3.88 -1.40 -16.31
C GLY A 239 2.88 -2.07 -15.38
N GLN A 240 1.62 -1.66 -15.49
CA GLN A 240 0.49 -2.26 -14.80
C GLN A 240 -0.56 -2.69 -15.81
N PHE A 241 -1.10 -3.86 -15.62
CA PHE A 241 -2.31 -4.34 -16.25
C PHE A 241 -3.41 -4.44 -15.20
N ALA A 242 -4.57 -3.85 -15.48
CA ALA A 242 -5.74 -3.92 -14.61
C ALA A 242 -6.93 -4.45 -15.42
N ASP A 243 -7.60 -5.48 -14.89
CA ASP A 243 -8.79 -6.10 -15.49
C ASP A 243 -9.93 -6.15 -14.49
N LEU A 244 -11.04 -5.51 -14.82
CA LEU A 244 -12.33 -5.67 -14.16
C LEU A 244 -13.01 -6.92 -14.75
N ALA A 245 -12.44 -8.10 -14.49
CA ALA A 245 -12.82 -9.38 -15.10
C ALA A 245 -14.32 -9.68 -14.98
N ALA A 246 -14.94 -9.21 -13.88
CA ALA A 246 -16.39 -9.25 -13.67
C ALA A 246 -16.80 -8.01 -12.84
N THR A 247 -18.10 -7.75 -12.73
CA THR A 247 -18.63 -6.65 -11.92
C THR A 247 -18.21 -6.66 -10.45
N ARG A 248 -17.61 -7.78 -10.00
CA ARG A 248 -17.21 -8.01 -8.60
C ARG A 248 -15.76 -8.44 -8.43
N ILE A 249 -15.02 -8.62 -9.52
CA ILE A 249 -13.65 -9.14 -9.49
C ILE A 249 -12.75 -8.16 -10.22
N THR A 250 -11.72 -7.69 -9.52
CA THR A 250 -10.64 -6.89 -10.10
C THR A 250 -9.34 -7.65 -9.97
N PHE A 251 -8.59 -7.72 -11.06
CA PHE A 251 -7.22 -8.22 -11.08
C PHE A 251 -6.29 -7.09 -11.49
N LYS A 252 -5.15 -6.98 -10.80
CA LYS A 252 -4.05 -6.09 -11.19
C LYS A 252 -2.75 -6.85 -11.13
N GLU A 253 -1.91 -6.60 -12.11
CA GLU A 253 -0.52 -7.06 -12.15
C GLU A 253 0.36 -5.87 -12.44
N THR A 254 1.34 -5.62 -11.58
CA THR A 254 2.30 -4.54 -11.75
C THR A 254 3.70 -5.11 -11.74
N VAL A 255 4.50 -4.75 -12.72
CA VAL A 255 5.93 -5.12 -12.78
C VAL A 255 6.77 -3.85 -12.79
N LEU A 256 7.92 -3.92 -12.11
CA LEU A 256 8.91 -2.84 -12.06
C LEU A 256 10.32 -3.41 -12.24
N TYR A 257 11.13 -2.69 -13.00
CA TYR A 257 12.51 -3.02 -13.26
C TYR A 257 13.39 -1.77 -13.26
N GLY A 258 14.55 -1.83 -12.61
CA GLY A 258 15.53 -0.75 -12.60
C GLY A 258 16.52 -0.88 -11.45
N PRO A 259 17.57 -0.05 -11.41
CA PRO A 259 18.50 -0.04 -10.30
C PRO A 259 17.84 0.60 -9.07
N HIS A 260 18.14 0.09 -7.89
CA HIS A 260 17.69 0.68 -6.63
C HIS A 260 18.84 1.17 -5.75
N GLN A 261 19.99 0.51 -5.82
CA GLN A 261 21.15 0.94 -5.04
C GLN A 261 21.66 2.27 -5.58
N ALA A 262 21.88 3.24 -4.69
CA ALA A 262 22.35 4.57 -5.07
C ALA A 262 23.70 4.52 -5.78
N ASN A 263 23.87 5.41 -6.77
CA ASN A 263 25.09 5.53 -7.59
C ASN A 263 25.47 4.25 -8.35
N THR A 264 24.49 3.44 -8.70
CA THR A 264 24.67 2.23 -9.53
C THR A 264 23.99 2.39 -10.88
N ALA A 265 24.15 1.40 -11.74
CA ALA A 265 23.49 1.29 -13.02
C ALA A 265 22.69 -0.03 -13.08
N LEU A 266 22.21 -0.39 -14.28
CA LEU A 266 21.45 -1.63 -14.49
C LEU A 266 22.21 -2.91 -14.09
N GLU A 267 23.49 -2.82 -13.78
CA GLU A 267 24.23 -3.94 -13.19
C GLU A 267 23.61 -4.42 -11.89
N PHE A 268 23.12 -3.51 -11.02
CA PHE A 268 22.46 -3.79 -9.74
C PHE A 268 20.95 -3.65 -9.87
N TRP A 269 20.39 -4.20 -10.92
CA TRP A 269 18.98 -4.13 -11.20
C TRP A 269 18.12 -4.89 -10.18
N ARG A 270 16.96 -4.31 -9.93
CA ARG A 270 15.85 -4.92 -9.19
C ARG A 270 14.73 -5.25 -10.16
N PHE A 271 14.16 -6.42 -10.00
CA PHE A 271 12.86 -6.78 -10.55
C PHE A 271 11.87 -6.95 -9.41
N PHE A 272 10.67 -6.43 -9.61
CA PHE A 272 9.57 -6.58 -8.66
C PHE A 272 8.27 -6.83 -9.41
N SER A 273 7.44 -7.73 -8.88
CA SER A 273 6.10 -8.05 -9.37
C SER A 273 5.13 -8.04 -8.21
N ASP A 274 3.95 -7.46 -8.44
CA ASP A 274 2.86 -7.31 -7.50
C ASP A 274 1.54 -7.71 -8.16
N SER A 275 0.93 -8.78 -7.67
CA SER A 275 -0.32 -9.35 -8.18
C SER A 275 -1.42 -9.15 -7.15
N ILE A 276 -2.50 -8.48 -7.51
CA ILE A 276 -3.65 -8.19 -6.65
C ILE A 276 -4.90 -8.79 -7.28
N LEU A 277 -5.63 -9.58 -6.50
CA LEU A 277 -6.97 -10.07 -6.83
C LEU A 277 -7.94 -9.59 -5.76
N GLU A 278 -8.93 -8.79 -6.16
CA GLU A 278 -9.98 -8.32 -5.26
C GLU A 278 -11.35 -8.83 -5.70
N TRP A 279 -12.13 -9.27 -4.73
CA TRP A 279 -13.54 -9.63 -4.91
C TRP A 279 -14.41 -8.84 -3.94
N LYS A 280 -15.43 -8.16 -4.48
CA LYS A 280 -16.40 -7.38 -3.71
C LYS A 280 -17.81 -7.90 -3.93
N LYS A 281 -18.55 -8.13 -2.85
CA LYS A 281 -19.96 -8.45 -2.89
C LYS A 281 -20.66 -7.88 -1.66
N ASP A 282 -21.64 -7.02 -1.89
CA ASP A 282 -22.46 -6.39 -0.85
C ASP A 282 -21.56 -5.71 0.23
N ARG A 283 -21.54 -6.25 1.42
CA ARG A 283 -20.80 -5.72 2.57
C ARG A 283 -19.45 -6.45 2.81
N LEU A 284 -19.02 -7.30 1.89
CA LEU A 284 -17.81 -8.10 2.02
C LEU A 284 -16.82 -7.77 0.89
N THR A 285 -15.61 -7.45 1.29
CA THR A 285 -14.45 -7.35 0.38
C THR A 285 -13.42 -8.38 0.80
N LEU A 286 -12.98 -9.18 -0.15
CA LEU A 286 -11.84 -10.09 0.00
C LEU A 286 -10.78 -9.66 -0.99
N ALA A 287 -9.53 -9.55 -0.55
CA ALA A 287 -8.44 -9.33 -1.47
C ALA A 287 -7.31 -10.32 -1.20
N PHE A 288 -6.54 -10.60 -2.22
CA PHE A 288 -5.30 -11.36 -2.14
C PHE A 288 -4.23 -10.57 -2.88
N GLU A 289 -3.13 -10.30 -2.21
CA GLU A 289 -1.96 -9.69 -2.79
C GLU A 289 -0.79 -10.65 -2.66
N TYR A 290 0.00 -10.77 -3.73
CA TYR A 290 1.24 -11.53 -3.75
C TYR A 290 2.33 -10.71 -4.41
N GLN A 291 3.45 -10.60 -3.72
CA GLN A 291 4.59 -9.82 -4.14
C GLN A 291 5.84 -10.69 -4.20
N VAL A 292 6.67 -10.46 -5.21
CA VAL A 292 8.00 -11.05 -5.32
C VAL A 292 8.98 -10.05 -5.86
N GLY A 293 10.11 -9.93 -5.19
CA GLY A 293 11.19 -9.06 -5.62
C GLY A 293 12.54 -9.76 -5.59
N THR A 294 13.41 -9.37 -6.50
CA THR A 294 14.79 -9.85 -6.56
C THR A 294 15.70 -8.72 -7.02
N GLU A 295 16.89 -8.67 -6.44
CA GLU A 295 17.87 -7.63 -6.70
C GLU A 295 19.28 -8.22 -6.75
N LYS A 296 20.11 -7.75 -7.69
CA LYS A 296 21.54 -8.08 -7.65
C LYS A 296 22.17 -7.36 -6.45
N VAL A 297 22.91 -8.10 -5.66
CA VAL A 297 23.64 -7.60 -4.49
C VAL A 297 25.09 -8.06 -4.58
N ASP A 298 26.00 -7.24 -4.06
CA ASP A 298 27.42 -7.56 -4.02
C ASP A 298 27.79 -8.12 -2.64
N LEU A 299 27.20 -9.29 -2.34
CA LEU A 299 27.44 -10.01 -1.10
C LEU A 299 28.05 -11.39 -1.41
N PRO A 300 29.14 -11.80 -0.72
CA PRO A 300 29.73 -13.12 -0.87
C PRO A 300 28.70 -14.24 -0.71
N GLY A 301 28.59 -15.13 -1.68
CA GLY A 301 27.66 -16.26 -1.64
C GLY A 301 26.20 -15.94 -1.93
N THR A 302 25.82 -14.65 -2.05
CA THR A 302 24.46 -14.21 -2.34
C THR A 302 24.47 -13.21 -3.50
N PRO A 303 24.63 -13.68 -4.75
CA PRO A 303 24.71 -12.76 -5.90
C PRO A 303 23.39 -12.05 -6.17
N ARG A 304 22.27 -12.58 -5.65
CA ARG A 304 20.93 -12.03 -5.80
C ARG A 304 20.11 -12.23 -4.54
N ALA A 305 19.64 -11.13 -3.96
CA ALA A 305 18.62 -11.15 -2.92
C ALA A 305 17.25 -11.52 -3.49
N LEU A 306 16.46 -12.23 -2.69
CA LEU A 306 15.08 -12.59 -3.01
C LEU A 306 14.20 -12.36 -1.79
N TRP A 307 13.05 -11.74 -2.01
CA TRP A 307 12.00 -11.60 -1.01
C TRP A 307 10.63 -11.85 -1.61
N MET A 308 9.70 -12.25 -0.79
CA MET A 308 8.30 -12.48 -1.15
C MET A 308 7.39 -12.07 -0.02
N SER A 309 6.20 -11.61 -0.33
CA SER A 309 5.13 -11.39 0.64
C SER A 309 3.78 -11.76 0.06
N ALA A 310 2.85 -12.10 0.95
CA ALA A 310 1.45 -12.25 0.61
C ALA A 310 0.56 -11.81 1.77
N GLN A 311 -0.58 -11.21 1.46
CA GLN A 311 -1.62 -10.91 2.41
C GLN A 311 -3.01 -11.28 1.87
N LEU A 312 -3.96 -11.49 2.78
CA LEU A 312 -5.34 -11.80 2.43
C LEU A 312 -6.30 -11.02 3.35
N PRO A 313 -6.51 -9.71 3.13
CA PRO A 313 -7.49 -8.96 3.89
C PRO A 313 -8.92 -9.39 3.54
N ALA A 314 -9.69 -9.69 4.59
CA ALA A 314 -11.11 -9.96 4.56
C ALA A 314 -11.82 -8.87 5.38
N HIS A 315 -12.48 -7.94 4.70
CA HIS A 315 -13.19 -6.81 5.30
C HIS A 315 -14.69 -6.99 5.18
N ARG A 316 -15.41 -6.75 6.27
CA ARG A 316 -16.88 -6.84 6.30
C ARG A 316 -17.50 -5.69 7.08
N VAL A 317 -18.41 -4.95 6.43
CA VAL A 317 -19.32 -4.05 7.14
C VAL A 317 -20.36 -4.91 7.86
N VAL A 318 -20.39 -4.86 9.19
CA VAL A 318 -21.24 -5.70 10.01
C VAL A 318 -22.62 -5.07 10.14
N HIS A 319 -22.68 -3.86 10.71
CA HIS A 319 -23.91 -3.13 10.91
C HIS A 319 -23.65 -1.62 11.05
N GLY A 320 -24.41 -0.81 10.28
CA GLY A 320 -24.26 0.65 10.33
C GLY A 320 -22.79 1.09 10.14
N PRO A 321 -22.23 1.85 11.10
CA PRO A 321 -20.87 2.38 11.01
C PRO A 321 -19.79 1.37 11.42
N TRP A 322 -20.14 0.15 11.79
CA TRP A 322 -19.19 -0.85 12.27
C TRP A 322 -18.71 -1.78 11.18
N SER A 323 -17.41 -1.97 11.11
CA SER A 323 -16.80 -2.99 10.25
C SER A 323 -15.71 -3.76 10.99
N VAL A 324 -15.43 -4.95 10.48
CA VAL A 324 -14.36 -5.82 10.97
C VAL A 324 -13.48 -6.24 9.82
N THR A 325 -12.19 -6.37 10.10
CA THR A 325 -11.21 -6.86 9.14
C THR A 325 -10.33 -7.92 9.79
N ALA A 326 -10.03 -8.97 9.06
CA ALA A 326 -8.98 -9.92 9.40
C ALA A 326 -7.98 -9.98 8.23
N ARG A 327 -6.68 -9.86 8.52
CA ARG A 327 -5.60 -9.88 7.53
C ARG A 327 -4.49 -10.82 7.98
N PRO A 328 -4.52 -12.10 7.61
CA PRO A 328 -3.34 -12.94 7.66
C PRO A 328 -2.33 -12.51 6.60
N GLU A 329 -1.05 -12.55 6.94
CA GLU A 329 0.05 -12.20 6.05
C GLU A 329 1.29 -13.06 6.29
N ILE A 330 2.12 -13.16 5.27
CA ILE A 330 3.41 -13.82 5.32
C ILE A 330 4.42 -12.98 4.54
N ALA A 331 5.60 -12.76 5.10
CA ALA A 331 6.70 -12.08 4.45
C ALA A 331 7.98 -12.91 4.64
N TRP A 332 8.68 -13.18 3.55
CA TRP A 332 9.94 -13.91 3.55
C TRP A 332 11.04 -13.07 2.94
N ASP A 333 11.96 -12.67 3.78
CA ASP A 333 13.19 -11.98 3.40
C ASP A 333 14.32 -12.97 3.45
N ARG A 334 14.54 -13.69 2.31
CA ARG A 334 15.47 -14.81 2.24
C ARG A 334 16.91 -14.43 2.60
N ASP A 335 17.30 -13.24 2.21
CA ASP A 335 18.69 -12.79 2.27
C ASP A 335 18.86 -11.54 3.16
N GLY A 336 17.85 -11.17 3.94
CA GLY A 336 17.90 -10.01 4.83
C GLY A 336 17.97 -8.66 4.12
N ARG A 337 17.39 -8.56 2.92
CA ARG A 337 17.49 -7.35 2.09
C ARG A 337 16.70 -6.18 2.68
N TRP A 338 15.60 -6.46 3.35
CA TRP A 338 14.69 -5.48 3.94
C TRP A 338 14.81 -5.36 5.45
N THR A 339 14.89 -6.49 6.12
CA THR A 339 14.88 -6.57 7.59
C THR A 339 16.28 -6.73 8.19
N GLY A 340 17.31 -6.71 7.36
CA GLY A 340 18.69 -6.93 7.80
C GLY A 340 18.98 -8.36 8.28
N SER A 341 18.00 -9.27 8.23
CA SER A 341 18.11 -10.65 8.71
C SER A 341 17.34 -11.59 7.80
N ALA A 342 17.93 -12.74 7.48
CA ALA A 342 17.23 -13.79 6.74
C ALA A 342 16.11 -14.36 7.61
N GLN A 343 14.86 -13.99 7.36
CA GLN A 343 13.73 -14.36 8.19
C GLN A 343 12.43 -14.58 7.42
N LEU A 344 11.57 -15.40 8.02
CA LEU A 344 10.19 -15.59 7.63
C LEU A 344 9.30 -15.02 8.72
N ILE A 345 8.47 -14.05 8.39
CA ILE A 345 7.51 -13.43 9.30
C ILE A 345 6.10 -13.87 8.89
N LYS A 346 5.31 -14.32 9.85
CA LYS A 346 3.88 -14.57 9.71
C LYS A 346 3.16 -13.61 10.63
N ALA A 347 2.09 -13.01 10.15
CA ALA A 347 1.31 -12.12 11.01
C ALA A 347 -0.19 -12.31 10.80
N LEU A 348 -0.95 -11.97 11.83
CA LEU A 348 -2.40 -11.86 11.80
C LEU A 348 -2.80 -10.53 12.41
N THR A 349 -3.48 -9.71 11.62
CA THR A 349 -4.07 -8.45 12.05
C THR A 349 -5.58 -8.59 12.08
N THR A 350 -6.22 -8.15 13.17
CA THR A 350 -7.68 -8.08 13.29
C THR A 350 -8.06 -6.67 13.73
N THR A 351 -8.99 -6.03 13.02
CA THR A 351 -9.38 -4.64 13.25
C THR A 351 -10.89 -4.54 13.43
N LEU A 352 -11.32 -3.87 14.48
CA LEU A 352 -12.67 -3.35 14.64
C LEU A 352 -12.65 -1.87 14.32
N GLU A 353 -13.46 -1.45 13.37
CA GLU A 353 -13.54 -0.07 12.92
C GLU A 353 -14.93 0.51 13.19
N TYR A 354 -14.97 1.76 13.63
CA TYR A 354 -16.18 2.58 13.74
C TYR A 354 -16.00 3.86 12.91
N ARG A 355 -16.84 4.06 11.88
CA ARG A 355 -16.90 5.29 11.09
C ARG A 355 -18.00 6.18 11.64
N PHE A 356 -17.62 7.34 12.15
CA PHE A 356 -18.61 8.28 12.71
C PHE A 356 -19.51 8.82 11.59
N PRO A 357 -20.85 8.74 11.73
CA PRO A 357 -21.79 9.06 10.66
C PRO A 357 -22.04 10.58 10.52
N TYR A 358 -20.98 11.39 10.53
CA TYR A 358 -21.09 12.83 10.34
C TYR A 358 -20.97 13.19 8.86
N ARG A 359 -21.91 14.01 8.35
CA ARG A 359 -22.00 14.30 6.91
C ARG A 359 -20.79 15.02 6.29
N LYS A 360 -19.97 15.70 7.09
CA LYS A 360 -18.84 16.52 6.59
C LYS A 360 -17.49 16.07 7.11
N THR A 361 -17.45 15.07 7.96
CA THR A 361 -16.22 14.58 8.54
C THR A 361 -16.11 13.07 8.32
N ASN A 362 -14.95 12.62 7.91
CA ASN A 362 -14.62 11.21 7.82
C ASN A 362 -13.78 10.82 9.05
N THR A 363 -14.46 10.76 10.21
CA THR A 363 -13.79 10.37 11.45
C THR A 363 -13.88 8.88 11.65
N ILE A 364 -12.74 8.24 11.90
CA ILE A 364 -12.59 6.79 12.03
C ILE A 364 -11.90 6.47 13.35
N ALA A 365 -12.50 5.59 14.16
CA ALA A 365 -11.84 4.98 15.30
C ALA A 365 -11.57 3.51 15.00
N ARG A 366 -10.37 3.03 15.35
CA ARG A 366 -9.95 1.64 15.18
C ARG A 366 -9.39 1.07 16.47
N LEU A 367 -9.85 -0.13 16.79
CA LEU A 367 -9.20 -1.02 17.74
C LEU A 367 -8.63 -2.18 16.93
N GLU A 368 -7.32 -2.36 16.97
CA GLU A 368 -6.63 -3.37 16.19
C GLU A 368 -5.76 -4.22 17.10
N TYR A 369 -5.78 -5.54 16.89
CA TYR A 369 -4.85 -6.47 17.48
C TYR A 369 -4.00 -7.09 16.38
N ARG A 370 -2.68 -7.12 16.61
CA ARG A 370 -1.71 -7.68 15.69
C ARG A 370 -0.80 -8.67 16.41
N LEU A 371 -0.62 -9.82 15.79
CA LEU A 371 0.33 -10.86 16.19
C LEU A 371 1.34 -11.04 15.05
N ASP A 372 2.62 -10.96 15.36
CA ASP A 372 3.71 -11.29 14.44
C ASP A 372 4.55 -12.44 15.02
N ASP A 373 4.95 -13.41 14.18
CA ASP A 373 5.87 -14.54 14.48
C ASP A 373 7.00 -14.54 13.46
N SER A 374 8.23 -14.39 13.91
CA SER A 374 9.44 -14.37 13.08
C SER A 374 10.25 -15.65 13.29
N ARG A 375 10.76 -16.19 12.19
CA ARG A 375 11.67 -17.34 12.18
C ARG A 375 12.87 -17.05 11.30
N GLY A 376 14.06 -17.15 11.87
CA GLY A 376 15.32 -16.92 11.17
C GLY A 376 16.42 -16.44 12.11
N ALA A 377 17.67 -16.68 11.75
CA ALA A 377 18.81 -16.25 12.55
C ALA A 377 18.94 -14.71 12.52
N GLY A 378 18.93 -14.06 13.70
CA GLY A 378 18.96 -12.60 13.82
C GLY A 378 17.63 -11.91 13.57
N GLY A 379 16.58 -12.68 13.19
CA GLY A 379 15.20 -12.20 13.11
C GLY A 379 14.56 -11.98 14.49
N GLY A 380 13.30 -11.55 14.49
CA GLY A 380 12.51 -11.30 15.71
C GLY A 380 12.34 -9.84 16.02
N PHE A 381 11.72 -9.56 17.16
CA PHE A 381 11.23 -8.25 17.59
C PHE A 381 11.94 -7.81 18.86
N PHE A 382 12.11 -6.50 19.03
CA PHE A 382 12.71 -5.93 20.24
C PHE A 382 11.92 -6.28 21.49
N ARG A 383 12.64 -6.49 22.60
CA ARG A 383 12.04 -6.82 23.90
C ARG A 383 12.81 -6.20 25.05
N GLY A 384 12.06 -5.55 25.95
CA GLY A 384 12.54 -5.08 27.24
C GLY A 384 13.66 -4.02 27.16
N ALA A 385 14.51 -4.03 28.17
CA ALA A 385 15.59 -3.05 28.31
C ALA A 385 16.75 -3.30 27.32
N GLU A 386 17.53 -2.26 27.11
CA GLU A 386 18.81 -2.33 26.42
C GLU A 386 19.78 -3.24 27.18
N ILE A 387 20.41 -4.19 26.47
CA ILE A 387 21.39 -5.13 27.04
C ILE A 387 22.77 -4.48 27.11
N SER A 388 23.13 -3.72 26.09
CA SER A 388 24.30 -2.88 26.00
C SER A 388 24.01 -1.73 25.02
N PRO A 389 24.83 -0.66 24.98
CA PRO A 389 24.53 0.52 24.17
C PRO A 389 24.13 0.18 22.71
N GLY A 390 22.89 0.47 22.33
CA GLY A 390 22.31 0.19 21.02
C GLY A 390 21.88 -1.26 20.79
N ILE A 391 22.04 -2.18 21.76
CA ILE A 391 21.73 -3.61 21.61
C ILE A 391 20.54 -3.98 22.48
N PHE A 392 19.48 -4.50 21.86
CA PHE A 392 18.27 -4.96 22.52
C PHE A 392 18.09 -6.48 22.37
N ALA A 393 17.49 -7.10 23.39
CA ALA A 393 17.06 -8.49 23.26
C ALA A 393 16.03 -8.65 22.14
N LEU A 394 16.05 -9.78 21.48
CA LEU A 394 15.06 -10.15 20.46
C LEU A 394 14.21 -11.32 20.96
N THR A 395 12.95 -11.31 20.56
CA THR A 395 12.00 -12.41 20.77
C THR A 395 11.35 -12.77 19.44
N PRO A 396 11.01 -14.04 19.19
CA PRO A 396 10.42 -14.43 17.92
C PRO A 396 9.00 -13.92 17.73
N THR A 397 8.31 -13.56 18.81
CA THR A 397 6.89 -13.15 18.74
C THR A 397 6.68 -11.74 19.27
N GLN A 398 5.72 -11.05 18.67
CA GLN A 398 5.27 -9.74 19.10
C GLN A 398 3.73 -9.69 19.07
N HIS A 399 3.15 -9.10 20.11
CA HIS A 399 1.73 -8.82 20.21
C HIS A 399 1.54 -7.31 20.36
N LEU A 400 0.69 -6.73 19.54
CA LEU A 400 0.35 -5.32 19.58
C LEU A 400 -1.15 -5.13 19.78
N LEU A 401 -1.51 -4.19 20.65
CA LEU A 401 -2.87 -3.64 20.72
C LEU A 401 -2.82 -2.17 20.30
N ILE A 402 -3.58 -1.83 19.28
CA ILE A 402 -3.49 -0.53 18.61
C ILE A 402 -4.83 0.21 18.78
N LEU A 403 -4.74 1.45 19.23
CA LEU A 403 -5.84 2.41 19.21
C LEU A 403 -5.51 3.47 18.16
N GLY A 404 -6.28 3.54 17.08
CA GLY A 404 -6.13 4.53 16.01
C GLY A 404 -7.33 5.46 15.97
N LEU A 405 -7.07 6.76 15.83
CA LEU A 405 -8.09 7.77 15.65
C LEU A 405 -7.72 8.68 14.49
N ILE A 406 -8.56 8.72 13.48
CA ILE A 406 -8.34 9.50 12.27
C ILE A 406 -9.47 10.51 12.15
N PHE A 407 -9.12 11.80 12.21
CA PHE A 407 -10.06 12.89 11.95
C PHE A 407 -9.88 13.36 10.51
N GLY A 408 -10.90 13.20 9.69
CA GLY A 408 -10.85 13.55 8.30
C GLY A 408 -11.97 14.48 7.85
N PHE A 409 -11.69 15.23 6.80
CA PHE A 409 -12.63 16.03 6.04
C PHE A 409 -12.44 15.72 4.56
N ASP A 410 -13.53 15.44 3.86
CA ASP A 410 -13.57 15.27 2.41
C ASP A 410 -14.70 16.13 1.84
N SER A 411 -14.44 16.92 0.79
CA SER A 411 -15.37 17.86 0.18
C SER A 411 -16.38 17.23 -0.79
N GLN A 412 -16.73 15.96 -0.63
CA GLN A 412 -17.65 15.29 -1.56
C GLN A 412 -19.04 15.89 -1.59
#